data_b58e8e9b1c79d59b121504d6977f242e
#
_entry.id   b58e8e9b1c79d59b121504d6977f242e
#
_cell.length_a   1.000
_cell.length_b   1.000
_cell.length_c   1.000
_cell.angle_alpha   90.00
_cell.angle_beta   90.00
_cell.angle_gamma   90.00
#
_symmetry.space_group_name_H-M   'P 1'
#
loop_
_entity.id
_entity.type
_entity.pdbx_description
1 polymer ?
#
loop_
_entity_poly.entity_id
_entity_poly.type
_entity_poly.pdbx_seq_one_letter_code
_entity_poly.pdbx_strand_id
1 'polypeptide(L)'
;LRAVYCGLCLNCRGAISDERLLKFGICENCLENAEELRSWKHVLKALEERGKLLHADEIFHFRDEFGKFSAFFRKAIGHRMWSLQELWTKRILLKRSFSIVAPTGVGKTAFGTFAALHFAAGGKKSYIVVPTTLLVQQVSEKIDLYSQRLGIRLRKICYHSGLVDEEKKELLDKVARFDFDILVTTERFLISHFEVLKDKKFDFMFVDDVDSFLKSPRNVDRILTVLGFEEAIVDAALQILALRREAVQLKRMDKDCSEVVGRIESLRSQIESYKERNSIGLLVVSGATMKARRTKRIRLFEELLSFQVGFKPELLRKIKDFYVEARRDIEGQVLSLVRSFGPGCLIFVPSVFGKDYVLKLGEFLNANGVRTNSSVKIDSELLDKFKSGEYDALIGVATFRSPLARGIDLPERVRYVVFTGVPRMEIKLSWDEYNPIKILALLKNIRGLLEKGQRDRASQIIHNLRRITPISRHTLEIVRASIESRTKLNGYEDYVKSLIVEARDFLKGAITPKVIDGITQSKEISLKRTNGELYLVVADPLAYVQASGRASRMFAGGITRGA
;
A
#
# COMPACT_ATOMS: atom_id res chain seq x y z
N LEU A 1 45.19 11.72 12.70
CA LEU A 1 44.38 10.98 13.70
C LEU A 1 43.66 9.86 12.98
N ARG A 2 44.01 8.58 13.25
CA ARG A 2 43.26 7.42 12.77
C ARG A 2 42.15 7.14 13.78
N ALA A 3 40.91 7.12 13.33
CA ALA A 3 39.79 6.66 14.16
C ALA A 3 39.78 5.13 14.18
N VAL A 4 39.54 4.55 15.34
CA VAL A 4 39.39 3.11 15.53
C VAL A 4 37.97 2.83 16.05
N TYR A 5 37.27 1.96 15.35
CA TYR A 5 35.89 1.56 15.66
C TYR A 5 35.89 0.18 16.28
N CYS A 6 35.28 0.02 17.43
CA CYS A 6 35.14 -1.29 18.09
C CYS A 6 33.95 -2.07 17.50
N GLY A 7 34.10 -3.36 17.34
CA GLY A 7 33.01 -4.25 16.94
C GLY A 7 32.66 -4.23 15.44
N LEU A 8 33.37 -3.51 14.59
CA LEU A 8 33.03 -3.32 13.18
C LEU A 8 33.85 -4.13 12.18
N CYS A 9 34.79 -4.95 12.63
CA CYS A 9 35.46 -5.89 11.72
C CYS A 9 34.46 -6.93 11.23
N LEU A 10 34.24 -7.05 9.92
CA LEU A 10 33.29 -7.96 9.30
C LEU A 10 33.63 -9.45 9.52
N ASN A 11 34.87 -9.76 9.87
CA ASN A 11 35.31 -11.14 10.10
C ASN A 11 35.31 -11.53 11.58
N CYS A 12 36.03 -10.78 12.45
CA CYS A 12 36.18 -11.16 13.86
C CYS A 12 35.36 -10.30 14.84
N ARG A 13 34.62 -9.29 14.34
CA ARG A 13 33.90 -8.32 15.15
C ARG A 13 34.79 -7.53 16.13
N GLY A 14 36.09 -7.48 15.87
CA GLY A 14 37.07 -6.73 16.65
C GLY A 14 37.16 -5.25 16.24
N ALA A 15 38.15 -4.57 16.82
CA ALA A 15 38.46 -3.18 16.47
C ALA A 15 39.04 -3.08 15.06
N ILE A 16 38.70 -2.00 14.36
CA ILE A 16 39.14 -1.75 12.97
C ILE A 16 39.36 -0.27 12.74
N SER A 17 40.42 0.10 12.01
CA SER A 17 40.66 1.47 11.61
C SER A 17 39.68 1.97 10.53
N ASP A 18 39.46 3.28 10.45
CA ASP A 18 38.63 3.95 9.45
C ASP A 18 39.08 3.58 8.02
N GLU A 19 40.37 3.57 7.76
CA GLU A 19 40.97 3.22 6.48
C GLU A 19 40.62 1.77 6.05
N ARG A 20 40.74 0.82 6.97
CA ARG A 20 40.45 -0.60 6.74
C ARG A 20 38.95 -0.84 6.60
N LEU A 21 38.14 -0.13 7.38
CA LEU A 21 36.68 -0.22 7.32
C LEU A 21 36.15 0.22 5.95
N LEU A 22 36.69 1.31 5.40
CA LEU A 22 36.28 1.84 4.10
C LEU A 22 36.74 0.96 2.92
N LYS A 23 37.91 0.30 3.03
CA LYS A 23 38.43 -0.54 1.94
C LYS A 23 37.78 -1.93 1.90
N PHE A 24 37.90 -2.70 2.94
CA PHE A 24 37.51 -4.11 2.98
C PHE A 24 36.65 -4.51 4.18
N GLY A 25 36.59 -3.67 5.23
CA GLY A 25 35.89 -3.99 6.47
C GLY A 25 36.57 -5.12 7.28
N ILE A 26 37.84 -5.42 7.03
CA ILE A 26 38.62 -6.46 7.72
C ILE A 26 39.78 -5.78 8.47
N CYS A 27 39.90 -6.06 9.77
CA CYS A 27 40.93 -5.45 10.61
C CYS A 27 42.32 -6.01 10.34
N GLU A 28 43.33 -5.32 10.84
CA GLU A 28 44.75 -5.67 10.72
C GLU A 28 45.07 -7.03 11.36
N ASN A 29 44.39 -7.39 12.47
CA ASN A 29 44.59 -8.67 13.15
C ASN A 29 44.11 -9.89 12.31
N CYS A 30 43.10 -9.68 11.46
CA CYS A 30 42.63 -10.72 10.55
C CYS A 30 43.52 -10.84 9.31
N LEU A 31 43.88 -9.68 8.73
CA LEU A 31 44.76 -9.61 7.54
C LEU A 31 45.74 -8.45 7.68
N GLU A 32 47.02 -8.75 7.83
CA GLU A 32 48.08 -7.75 8.00
C GLU A 32 48.29 -6.90 6.74
N ASN A 33 48.37 -7.53 5.57
CA ASN A 33 48.68 -6.88 4.29
C ASN A 33 47.49 -6.82 3.33
N ALA A 34 46.38 -6.16 3.73
CA ALA A 34 45.19 -6.06 2.88
C ALA A 34 45.34 -5.09 1.70
N GLU A 35 46.44 -4.32 1.62
CA GLU A 35 46.68 -3.38 0.52
C GLU A 35 46.95 -4.08 -0.82
N GLU A 36 47.45 -5.33 -0.79
CA GLU A 36 47.69 -6.16 -1.96
C GLU A 36 46.42 -6.85 -2.50
N LEU A 37 45.30 -6.81 -1.76
CA LEU A 37 44.09 -7.54 -2.07
C LEU A 37 43.12 -6.69 -2.90
N ARG A 38 43.02 -7.00 -4.20
CA ARG A 38 42.25 -6.23 -5.19
C ARG A 38 40.76 -6.56 -5.21
N SER A 39 40.31 -7.65 -4.59
CA SER A 39 38.92 -8.06 -4.61
C SER A 39 38.51 -8.84 -3.34
N TRP A 40 37.21 -8.86 -3.05
CA TRP A 40 36.67 -9.64 -1.96
C TRP A 40 36.95 -11.14 -2.05
N LYS A 41 37.05 -11.70 -3.26
CA LYS A 41 37.44 -13.10 -3.47
C LYS A 41 38.85 -13.36 -2.96
N HIS A 42 39.78 -12.44 -3.21
CA HIS A 42 41.14 -12.54 -2.70
C HIS A 42 41.20 -12.39 -1.19
N VAL A 43 40.38 -11.49 -0.61
CA VAL A 43 40.27 -11.33 0.86
C VAL A 43 39.81 -12.62 1.51
N LEU A 44 38.74 -13.27 0.99
CA LEU A 44 38.27 -14.54 1.53
C LEU A 44 39.31 -15.63 1.44
N LYS A 45 39.90 -15.80 0.25
CA LYS A 45 40.94 -16.81 0.02
C LYS A 45 42.13 -16.62 0.98
N ALA A 46 42.58 -15.37 1.17
CA ALA A 46 43.66 -15.08 2.11
C ALA A 46 43.29 -15.34 3.58
N LEU A 47 42.03 -15.10 3.98
CA LEU A 47 41.53 -15.44 5.31
C LEU A 47 41.45 -16.96 5.52
N GLU A 48 41.02 -17.69 4.48
CA GLU A 48 40.89 -19.15 4.50
C GLU A 48 42.30 -19.82 4.55
N GLU A 49 43.23 -19.40 3.68
CA GLU A 49 44.60 -19.89 3.63
C GLU A 49 45.36 -19.65 4.95
N ARG A 50 45.00 -18.61 5.70
CA ARG A 50 45.59 -18.30 7.02
C ARG A 50 44.81 -18.92 8.19
N GLY A 51 43.74 -19.68 7.94
CA GLY A 51 42.86 -20.25 8.99
C GLY A 51 42.17 -19.21 9.87
N LYS A 52 42.01 -17.97 9.37
CA LYS A 52 41.43 -16.84 10.10
C LYS A 52 39.99 -16.49 9.65
N LEU A 53 39.37 -17.29 8.79
CA LEU A 53 38.00 -17.05 8.33
C LEU A 53 37.00 -17.37 9.45
N LEU A 54 36.16 -16.40 9.82
CA LEU A 54 35.14 -16.52 10.87
C LEU A 54 33.73 -16.20 10.35
N HIS A 55 33.43 -14.91 10.05
CA HIS A 55 32.12 -14.44 9.62
C HIS A 55 32.16 -13.75 8.24
N ALA A 56 33.32 -13.56 7.65
CA ALA A 56 33.44 -12.84 6.39
C ALA A 56 32.81 -13.58 5.21
N ASP A 57 32.75 -14.91 5.25
CA ASP A 57 32.10 -15.77 4.26
C ASP A 57 30.61 -15.49 4.12
N GLU A 58 29.88 -15.36 5.24
CA GLU A 58 28.44 -15.05 5.24
C GLU A 58 28.17 -13.71 4.53
N ILE A 59 28.99 -12.69 4.84
CA ILE A 59 28.84 -11.35 4.27
C ILE A 59 29.20 -11.36 2.79
N PHE A 60 30.22 -12.11 2.41
CA PHE A 60 30.62 -12.25 1.02
C PHE A 60 29.56 -13.00 0.21
N HIS A 61 29.05 -14.11 0.72
CA HIS A 61 27.97 -14.87 0.09
C HIS A 61 26.76 -13.95 -0.14
N PHE A 62 26.37 -13.20 0.88
CA PHE A 62 25.29 -12.22 0.76
C PHE A 62 25.56 -11.16 -0.33
N ARG A 63 26.79 -10.66 -0.45
CA ARG A 63 27.17 -9.69 -1.51
C ARG A 63 27.13 -10.31 -2.90
N ASP A 64 27.56 -11.55 -3.05
CA ASP A 64 27.51 -12.27 -4.32
C ASP A 64 26.07 -12.51 -4.75
N GLU A 65 25.21 -12.98 -3.84
CA GLU A 65 23.78 -13.14 -4.07
C GLU A 65 23.10 -11.81 -4.42
N PHE A 66 23.45 -10.73 -3.72
CA PHE A 66 22.96 -9.39 -4.06
C PHE A 66 23.41 -8.93 -5.44
N GLY A 67 24.66 -9.21 -5.79
CA GLY A 67 25.20 -8.92 -7.12
C GLY A 67 24.49 -9.69 -8.23
N LYS A 68 24.26 -11.00 -8.04
CA LYS A 68 23.49 -11.85 -8.96
C LYS A 68 22.06 -11.35 -9.12
N PHE A 69 21.38 -11.07 -8.02
CA PHE A 69 20.01 -10.52 -8.05
C PHE A 69 19.95 -9.17 -8.79
N SER A 70 20.93 -8.28 -8.54
CA SER A 70 21.02 -6.97 -9.19
C SER A 70 21.27 -7.07 -10.70
N ALA A 71 22.13 -8.00 -11.12
CA ALA A 71 22.38 -8.26 -12.53
C ALA A 71 21.15 -8.83 -13.24
N PHE A 72 20.46 -9.77 -12.58
CA PHE A 72 19.23 -10.39 -13.06
C PHE A 72 18.11 -9.36 -13.19
N PHE A 73 17.95 -8.48 -12.16
CA PHE A 73 17.03 -7.35 -12.18
C PHE A 73 17.30 -6.40 -13.36
N ARG A 74 18.55 -6.00 -13.52
CA ARG A 74 18.95 -5.10 -14.61
C ARG A 74 18.64 -5.68 -15.98
N LYS A 75 18.89 -6.98 -16.18
CA LYS A 75 18.60 -7.67 -17.44
C LYS A 75 17.09 -7.77 -17.70
N ALA A 76 16.29 -8.06 -16.68
CA ALA A 76 14.84 -8.18 -16.80
C ALA A 76 14.14 -6.83 -17.04
N ILE A 77 14.45 -5.83 -16.22
CA ILE A 77 13.73 -4.55 -16.19
C ILE A 77 14.36 -3.51 -17.13
N GLY A 78 15.67 -3.63 -17.42
CA GLY A 78 16.39 -2.74 -18.34
C GLY A 78 17.15 -1.61 -17.65
N HIS A 79 17.05 -1.46 -16.33
CA HIS A 79 17.78 -0.44 -15.56
C HIS A 79 18.22 -0.94 -14.19
N ARG A 80 19.11 -0.20 -13.53
CA ARG A 80 19.60 -0.54 -12.19
C ARG A 80 18.50 -0.33 -11.15
N MET A 81 18.58 -1.12 -10.08
CA MET A 81 17.77 -0.86 -8.89
C MET A 81 18.10 0.50 -8.28
N TRP A 82 17.12 1.17 -7.77
CA TRP A 82 17.32 2.35 -6.95
C TRP A 82 17.35 1.99 -5.46
N SER A 83 17.78 2.90 -4.60
CA SER A 83 18.13 2.61 -3.20
C SER A 83 17.06 1.88 -2.38
N LEU A 84 15.76 2.18 -2.58
CA LEU A 84 14.70 1.45 -1.89
C LEU A 84 14.53 0.01 -2.43
N GLN A 85 14.67 -0.20 -3.74
CA GLN A 85 14.62 -1.54 -4.33
C GLN A 85 15.82 -2.38 -3.88
N GLU A 86 17.00 -1.77 -3.74
CA GLU A 86 18.16 -2.42 -3.12
C GLU A 86 17.89 -2.82 -1.68
N LEU A 87 17.25 -1.95 -0.89
CA LEU A 87 16.85 -2.27 0.49
C LEU A 87 15.84 -3.43 0.53
N TRP A 88 14.84 -3.43 -0.36
CA TRP A 88 13.87 -4.52 -0.46
C TRP A 88 14.54 -5.83 -0.87
N THR A 89 15.47 -5.78 -1.82
CA THR A 89 16.29 -6.93 -2.24
C THR A 89 17.09 -7.50 -1.06
N LYS A 90 17.75 -6.65 -0.27
CA LYS A 90 18.50 -7.10 0.92
C LYS A 90 17.60 -7.83 1.91
N ARG A 91 16.36 -7.39 2.09
CA ARG A 91 15.39 -8.08 2.96
C ARG A 91 14.96 -9.44 2.38
N ILE A 92 14.74 -9.53 1.06
CA ILE A 92 14.43 -10.79 0.38
C ILE A 92 15.57 -11.80 0.56
N LEU A 93 16.81 -11.40 0.33
CA LEU A 93 17.98 -12.26 0.46
C LEU A 93 18.22 -12.71 1.90
N LEU A 94 17.86 -11.87 2.88
CA LEU A 94 17.86 -12.22 4.30
C LEU A 94 16.62 -13.05 4.72
N LYS A 95 15.79 -13.49 3.77
CA LYS A 95 14.54 -14.25 3.99
C LYS A 95 13.60 -13.58 5.00
N ARG A 96 13.54 -12.24 5.01
CA ARG A 96 12.67 -11.47 5.90
C ARG A 96 11.44 -11.01 5.16
N SER A 97 10.27 -11.41 5.63
CA SER A 97 8.99 -10.84 5.18
C SER A 97 8.90 -9.36 5.56
N PHE A 98 8.28 -8.54 4.72
CA PHE A 98 8.19 -7.10 4.97
C PHE A 98 7.05 -6.43 4.23
N SER A 99 6.76 -5.20 4.65
CA SER A 99 5.81 -4.33 3.99
C SER A 99 6.53 -3.24 3.19
N ILE A 100 6.06 -3.01 1.96
CA ILE A 100 6.47 -1.91 1.08
C ILE A 100 5.43 -0.80 1.22
N VAL A 101 5.76 0.24 1.98
CA VAL A 101 4.92 1.43 2.11
C VAL A 101 5.57 2.54 1.30
N ALA A 102 5.01 2.79 0.13
CA ALA A 102 5.54 3.80 -0.77
C ALA A 102 4.42 4.36 -1.66
N PRO A 103 4.52 5.60 -2.14
CA PRO A 103 3.55 6.19 -3.05
C PRO A 103 3.30 5.32 -4.29
N THR A 104 2.19 5.58 -4.97
CA THR A 104 1.94 4.97 -6.29
C THR A 104 3.02 5.40 -7.27
N GLY A 105 3.43 4.52 -8.19
CA GLY A 105 4.42 4.82 -9.22
C GLY A 105 5.90 4.60 -8.87
N VAL A 106 6.22 4.21 -7.63
CA VAL A 106 7.61 3.89 -7.24
C VAL A 106 8.08 2.50 -7.65
N GLY A 107 7.32 1.79 -8.48
CA GLY A 107 7.70 0.48 -8.99
C GLY A 107 7.47 -0.69 -8.03
N LYS A 108 6.55 -0.57 -7.05
CA LYS A 108 6.21 -1.67 -6.12
C LYS A 108 5.80 -2.94 -6.83
N THR A 109 4.80 -2.84 -7.72
CA THR A 109 4.27 -3.97 -8.49
C THR A 109 5.33 -4.55 -9.43
N ALA A 110 6.14 -3.71 -10.10
CA ALA A 110 7.23 -4.17 -10.95
C ALA A 110 8.29 -4.94 -10.15
N PHE A 111 8.66 -4.45 -8.96
CA PHE A 111 9.59 -5.14 -8.07
C PHE A 111 9.01 -6.45 -7.55
N GLY A 112 7.75 -6.47 -7.08
CA GLY A 112 7.09 -7.69 -6.60
C GLY A 112 6.95 -8.75 -7.70
N THR A 113 6.58 -8.34 -8.92
CA THR A 113 6.53 -9.22 -10.10
C THR A 113 7.90 -9.80 -10.43
N PHE A 114 8.95 -8.96 -10.42
CA PHE A 114 10.31 -9.42 -10.66
C PHE A 114 10.80 -10.37 -9.56
N ALA A 115 10.51 -10.06 -8.29
CA ALA A 115 10.87 -10.95 -7.18
C ALA A 115 10.21 -12.33 -7.31
N ALA A 116 8.92 -12.38 -7.63
CA ALA A 116 8.21 -13.64 -7.89
C ALA A 116 8.85 -14.44 -9.03
N LEU A 117 9.24 -13.76 -10.12
CA LEU A 117 9.92 -14.37 -11.24
C LEU A 117 11.33 -14.89 -10.86
N HIS A 118 12.06 -14.16 -10.04
CA HIS A 118 13.36 -14.58 -9.52
C HIS A 118 13.25 -15.88 -8.70
N PHE A 119 12.28 -15.97 -7.81
CA PHE A 119 12.01 -17.20 -7.05
C PHE A 119 11.62 -18.35 -7.96
N ALA A 120 10.73 -18.11 -8.92
CA ALA A 120 10.29 -19.12 -9.88
C ALA A 120 11.44 -19.61 -10.79
N ALA A 121 12.33 -18.73 -11.23
CA ALA A 121 13.52 -19.09 -11.96
C ALA A 121 14.50 -19.97 -11.16
N GLY A 122 14.45 -19.86 -9.82
CA GLY A 122 15.16 -20.73 -8.88
C GLY A 122 14.40 -22.03 -8.51
N GLY A 123 13.34 -22.39 -9.26
CA GLY A 123 12.55 -23.60 -9.02
C GLY A 123 11.57 -23.52 -7.83
N LYS A 124 11.31 -22.30 -7.31
CA LYS A 124 10.42 -22.03 -6.19
C LYS A 124 9.02 -21.64 -6.68
N LYS A 125 7.99 -21.90 -5.86
CA LYS A 125 6.60 -21.55 -6.18
C LYS A 125 6.27 -20.14 -5.72
N SER A 126 5.80 -19.31 -6.64
CA SER A 126 5.47 -17.91 -6.38
C SER A 126 3.99 -17.61 -6.59
N TYR A 127 3.42 -16.76 -5.73
CA TYR A 127 2.04 -16.32 -5.82
C TYR A 127 1.95 -14.78 -5.77
N ILE A 128 1.30 -14.19 -6.75
CA ILE A 128 1.04 -12.75 -6.83
C ILE A 128 -0.46 -12.51 -6.71
N VAL A 129 -0.86 -11.71 -5.73
CA VAL A 129 -2.25 -11.27 -5.53
C VAL A 129 -2.36 -9.78 -5.82
N VAL A 130 -3.23 -9.42 -6.73
CA VAL A 130 -3.48 -8.02 -7.13
C VAL A 130 -4.96 -7.65 -6.99
N PRO A 131 -5.30 -6.35 -6.85
CA PRO A 131 -6.68 -5.94 -6.55
C PRO A 131 -7.66 -6.03 -7.72
N THR A 132 -7.20 -6.05 -8.97
CA THR A 132 -8.09 -5.97 -10.15
C THR A 132 -7.68 -6.92 -11.28
N THR A 133 -8.65 -7.32 -12.10
CA THR A 133 -8.44 -8.12 -13.32
C THR A 133 -7.44 -7.46 -14.27
N LEU A 134 -7.55 -6.16 -14.48
CA LEU A 134 -6.64 -5.41 -15.35
C LEU A 134 -5.19 -5.52 -14.86
N LEU A 135 -4.96 -5.47 -13.55
CA LEU A 135 -3.62 -5.65 -12.99
C LEU A 135 -3.12 -7.09 -13.12
N VAL A 136 -3.99 -8.11 -13.12
CA VAL A 136 -3.60 -9.50 -13.43
C VAL A 136 -3.02 -9.56 -14.84
N GLN A 137 -3.69 -8.95 -15.82
CA GLN A 137 -3.23 -8.91 -17.22
C GLN A 137 -1.91 -8.16 -17.35
N GLN A 138 -1.78 -6.97 -16.77
CA GLN A 138 -0.54 -6.19 -16.79
C GLN A 138 0.64 -6.90 -16.13
N VAL A 139 0.40 -7.62 -15.04
CA VAL A 139 1.44 -8.44 -14.38
C VAL A 139 1.81 -9.63 -15.26
N SER A 140 0.84 -10.27 -15.93
CA SER A 140 1.07 -11.33 -16.89
C SER A 140 2.00 -10.89 -18.03
N GLU A 141 1.70 -9.76 -18.65
CA GLU A 141 2.52 -9.15 -19.71
C GLU A 141 3.95 -8.82 -19.23
N LYS A 142 4.08 -8.29 -18.01
CA LYS A 142 5.40 -8.03 -17.41
C LYS A 142 6.20 -9.30 -17.17
N ILE A 143 5.55 -10.39 -16.73
CA ILE A 143 6.22 -11.68 -16.56
C ILE A 143 6.74 -12.19 -17.91
N ASP A 144 5.94 -12.08 -18.98
CA ASP A 144 6.36 -12.50 -20.33
C ASP A 144 7.55 -11.66 -20.80
N LEU A 145 7.46 -10.34 -20.71
CA LEU A 145 8.53 -9.43 -21.09
C LEU A 145 9.83 -9.70 -20.33
N TYR A 146 9.75 -9.89 -19.02
CA TYR A 146 10.93 -10.17 -18.20
C TYR A 146 11.51 -11.55 -18.50
N SER A 147 10.66 -12.56 -18.67
CA SER A 147 11.08 -13.93 -19.03
C SER A 147 11.78 -13.96 -20.39
N GLN A 148 11.25 -13.25 -21.37
CA GLN A 148 11.86 -13.11 -22.70
C GLN A 148 13.25 -12.46 -22.63
N ARG A 149 13.38 -11.34 -21.90
CA ARG A 149 14.66 -10.64 -21.74
C ARG A 149 15.72 -11.48 -21.01
N LEU A 150 15.27 -12.32 -20.10
CA LEU A 150 16.15 -13.21 -19.33
C LEU A 150 16.48 -14.50 -20.09
N GLY A 151 15.69 -14.88 -21.09
CA GLY A 151 15.82 -16.14 -21.81
C GLY A 151 15.36 -17.36 -21.00
N ILE A 152 14.37 -17.18 -20.10
CA ILE A 152 13.84 -18.25 -19.26
C ILE A 152 12.42 -18.61 -19.67
N ARG A 153 12.04 -19.87 -19.45
CA ARG A 153 10.67 -20.36 -19.65
C ARG A 153 10.07 -20.74 -18.31
N LEU A 154 8.93 -20.16 -18.00
CA LEU A 154 8.18 -20.41 -16.76
C LEU A 154 6.74 -20.75 -17.07
N ARG A 155 6.16 -21.67 -16.29
CA ARG A 155 4.74 -21.99 -16.34
C ARG A 155 4.00 -21.01 -15.45
N LYS A 156 3.31 -20.05 -16.05
CA LYS A 156 2.48 -19.09 -15.32
C LYS A 156 1.00 -19.44 -15.46
N ILE A 157 0.24 -19.20 -14.40
CA ILE A 157 -1.23 -19.21 -14.41
C ILE A 157 -1.70 -17.81 -14.01
N CYS A 158 -2.51 -17.20 -14.87
CA CYS A 158 -3.15 -15.90 -14.63
C CYS A 158 -4.65 -16.11 -14.64
N TYR A 159 -5.28 -16.08 -13.44
CA TYR A 159 -6.72 -16.33 -13.32
C TYR A 159 -7.47 -15.04 -12.98
N HIS A 160 -8.50 -14.74 -13.76
CA HIS A 160 -9.36 -13.57 -13.55
C HIS A 160 -10.80 -13.84 -14.06
N SER A 161 -11.73 -12.99 -13.63
CA SER A 161 -13.17 -13.14 -13.93
C SER A 161 -13.52 -12.99 -15.42
N GLY A 162 -12.66 -12.34 -16.21
CA GLY A 162 -12.88 -12.11 -17.64
C GLY A 162 -12.51 -13.28 -18.56
N LEU A 163 -12.01 -14.41 -18.01
CA LEU A 163 -11.75 -15.64 -18.79
C LEU A 163 -13.05 -16.35 -19.16
N VAL A 164 -13.03 -17.13 -20.23
CA VAL A 164 -14.11 -18.04 -20.61
C VAL A 164 -14.21 -19.19 -19.60
N ASP A 165 -15.39 -19.75 -19.40
CA ASP A 165 -15.62 -20.74 -18.34
C ASP A 165 -14.83 -22.04 -18.54
N GLU A 166 -14.61 -22.46 -19.80
CA GLU A 166 -13.74 -23.59 -20.13
C GLU A 166 -12.29 -23.35 -19.74
N GLU A 167 -11.75 -22.16 -20.04
CA GLU A 167 -10.39 -21.76 -19.62
C GLU A 167 -10.28 -21.70 -18.09
N LYS A 168 -11.29 -21.16 -17.41
CA LYS A 168 -11.31 -21.12 -15.93
C LYS A 168 -11.20 -22.52 -15.35
N LYS A 169 -11.94 -23.49 -15.90
CA LYS A 169 -11.93 -24.88 -15.43
C LYS A 169 -10.56 -25.52 -15.65
N GLU A 170 -9.98 -25.37 -16.84
CA GLU A 170 -8.65 -25.90 -17.16
C GLU A 170 -7.57 -25.30 -16.23
N LEU A 171 -7.60 -23.97 -16.01
CA LEU A 171 -6.65 -23.32 -15.12
C LEU A 171 -6.82 -23.73 -13.66
N LEU A 172 -8.07 -23.94 -13.19
CA LEU A 172 -8.32 -24.45 -11.84
C LEU A 172 -7.78 -25.87 -11.66
N ASP A 173 -7.91 -26.73 -12.66
CA ASP A 173 -7.34 -28.08 -12.64
C ASP A 173 -5.79 -28.03 -12.55
N LYS A 174 -5.15 -27.12 -13.30
CA LYS A 174 -3.70 -26.90 -13.19
C LYS A 174 -3.32 -26.37 -11.80
N VAL A 175 -4.10 -25.46 -11.23
CA VAL A 175 -3.89 -24.95 -9.86
C VAL A 175 -4.05 -26.09 -8.85
N ALA A 176 -5.05 -26.94 -8.99
CA ALA A 176 -5.28 -28.10 -8.11
C ALA A 176 -4.11 -29.09 -8.15
N ARG A 177 -3.55 -29.34 -9.34
CA ARG A 177 -2.35 -30.19 -9.50
C ARG A 177 -1.04 -29.52 -9.10
N PHE A 178 -1.05 -28.22 -8.77
CA PHE A 178 0.12 -27.41 -8.46
C PHE A 178 1.15 -27.36 -9.61
N ASP A 179 0.66 -27.43 -10.85
CA ASP A 179 1.47 -27.49 -12.08
C ASP A 179 1.68 -26.09 -12.68
N PHE A 180 2.43 -25.28 -11.96
CA PHE A 180 2.86 -23.94 -12.39
C PHE A 180 4.06 -23.50 -11.56
N ASP A 181 4.73 -22.43 -11.98
CA ASP A 181 5.84 -21.80 -11.28
C ASP A 181 5.42 -20.45 -10.68
N ILE A 182 4.51 -19.73 -11.37
CA ILE A 182 3.94 -18.47 -10.90
C ILE A 182 2.42 -18.50 -11.03
N LEU A 183 1.72 -18.20 -9.94
CA LEU A 183 0.27 -17.97 -9.93
C LEU A 183 0.00 -16.47 -9.77
N VAL A 184 -0.84 -15.90 -10.63
CA VAL A 184 -1.28 -14.49 -10.57
C VAL A 184 -2.79 -14.45 -10.52
N THR A 185 -3.35 -13.88 -9.45
CA THR A 185 -4.82 -13.81 -9.31
C THR A 185 -5.26 -12.51 -8.62
N THR A 186 -6.57 -12.31 -8.56
CA THR A 186 -7.16 -11.27 -7.72
C THR A 186 -7.36 -11.77 -6.28
N GLU A 187 -7.54 -10.84 -5.34
CA GLU A 187 -7.96 -11.13 -3.95
C GLU A 187 -9.21 -12.02 -3.91
N ARG A 188 -10.16 -11.76 -4.79
CA ARG A 188 -11.41 -12.52 -4.86
C ARG A 188 -11.18 -14.01 -5.16
N PHE A 189 -10.21 -14.34 -5.99
CA PHE A 189 -9.83 -15.72 -6.28
C PHE A 189 -9.33 -16.43 -5.01
N LEU A 190 -8.40 -15.82 -4.28
CA LEU A 190 -7.90 -16.39 -3.01
C LEU A 190 -9.04 -16.66 -2.01
N ILE A 191 -10.09 -15.84 -2.03
CA ILE A 191 -11.25 -16.03 -1.15
C ILE A 191 -12.14 -17.17 -1.61
N SER A 192 -12.50 -17.19 -2.91
CA SER A 192 -13.49 -18.14 -3.46
C SER A 192 -12.93 -19.52 -3.75
N HIS A 193 -11.62 -19.66 -3.97
CA HIS A 193 -10.95 -20.92 -4.29
C HIS A 193 -9.91 -21.31 -3.22
N PHE A 194 -10.10 -20.87 -1.98
CA PHE A 194 -9.17 -21.15 -0.90
C PHE A 194 -9.00 -22.66 -0.65
N GLU A 195 -10.05 -23.44 -0.76
CA GLU A 195 -10.02 -24.90 -0.59
C GLU A 195 -9.04 -25.59 -1.53
N VAL A 196 -8.87 -25.06 -2.75
CA VAL A 196 -7.89 -25.58 -3.72
C VAL A 196 -6.45 -25.19 -3.35
N LEU A 197 -6.29 -24.10 -2.61
CA LEU A 197 -4.98 -23.52 -2.27
C LEU A 197 -4.46 -23.91 -0.86
N LYS A 198 -5.34 -24.28 0.07
CA LYS A 198 -4.99 -24.45 1.49
C LYS A 198 -3.87 -25.47 1.76
N ASP A 199 -3.78 -26.50 0.93
CA ASP A 199 -2.75 -27.55 1.04
C ASP A 199 -1.51 -27.26 0.17
N LYS A 200 -1.44 -26.09 -0.46
CA LYS A 200 -0.32 -25.67 -1.31
C LYS A 200 0.58 -24.71 -0.53
N LYS A 201 1.88 -24.95 -0.58
CA LYS A 201 2.86 -24.07 0.05
C LYS A 201 3.60 -23.25 -1.01
N PHE A 202 3.55 -21.94 -0.86
CA PHE A 202 4.27 -21.00 -1.72
C PHE A 202 5.54 -20.52 -1.04
N ASP A 203 6.66 -20.56 -1.75
CA ASP A 203 7.95 -20.07 -1.25
C ASP A 203 8.01 -18.53 -1.23
N PHE A 204 7.29 -17.88 -2.13
CA PHE A 204 7.21 -16.43 -2.22
C PHE A 204 5.78 -15.97 -2.51
N MET A 205 5.32 -14.98 -1.77
CA MET A 205 4.02 -14.35 -2.00
C MET A 205 4.16 -12.84 -2.04
N PHE A 206 3.59 -12.23 -3.08
CA PHE A 206 3.48 -10.78 -3.21
C PHE A 206 2.01 -10.36 -3.23
N VAL A 207 1.61 -9.49 -2.30
CA VAL A 207 0.25 -8.93 -2.23
C VAL A 207 0.32 -7.44 -2.53
N ASP A 208 -0.23 -7.03 -3.66
CA ASP A 208 -0.32 -5.62 -4.04
C ASP A 208 -1.61 -4.99 -3.53
N ASP A 209 -1.55 -3.72 -3.10
CA ASP A 209 -2.64 -2.96 -2.46
C ASP A 209 -3.25 -3.67 -1.23
N VAL A 210 -2.38 -3.99 -0.30
CA VAL A 210 -2.75 -4.68 0.95
C VAL A 210 -3.83 -3.96 1.76
N ASP A 211 -4.01 -2.65 1.59
CA ASP A 211 -5.07 -1.87 2.25
C ASP A 211 -6.47 -2.37 1.87
N SER A 212 -6.65 -2.84 0.64
CA SER A 212 -7.88 -3.47 0.18
C SER A 212 -8.04 -4.86 0.80
N PHE A 213 -6.97 -5.64 0.77
CA PHE A 213 -6.92 -7.04 1.18
C PHE A 213 -7.18 -7.24 2.69
N LEU A 214 -6.61 -6.39 3.55
CA LEU A 214 -6.73 -6.48 5.01
C LEU A 214 -8.07 -5.99 5.57
N LYS A 215 -9.04 -5.64 4.73
CA LYS A 215 -10.41 -5.32 5.16
C LYS A 215 -11.10 -6.55 5.77
N SER A 216 -10.79 -7.74 5.29
CA SER A 216 -11.25 -9.01 5.87
C SER A 216 -10.17 -9.65 6.75
N PRO A 217 -10.42 -9.83 8.06
CA PRO A 217 -9.46 -10.50 8.94
C PRO A 217 -9.11 -11.94 8.51
N ARG A 218 -10.05 -12.66 7.91
CA ARG A 218 -9.86 -14.04 7.43
C ARG A 218 -8.82 -14.13 6.30
N ASN A 219 -8.56 -13.03 5.59
CA ASN A 219 -7.55 -13.02 4.54
C ASN A 219 -6.13 -13.17 5.10
N VAL A 220 -5.90 -12.70 6.33
CA VAL A 220 -4.61 -12.89 7.02
C VAL A 220 -4.36 -14.38 7.26
N ASP A 221 -5.37 -15.10 7.76
CA ASP A 221 -5.25 -16.54 8.01
C ASP A 221 -4.97 -17.30 6.71
N ARG A 222 -5.69 -16.97 5.62
CA ARG A 222 -5.47 -17.59 4.31
C ARG A 222 -4.04 -17.39 3.79
N ILE A 223 -3.50 -16.18 3.94
CA ILE A 223 -2.09 -15.91 3.58
C ILE A 223 -1.15 -16.79 4.41
N LEU A 224 -1.33 -16.83 5.72
CA LEU A 224 -0.47 -17.62 6.61
C LEU A 224 -0.51 -19.10 6.27
N THR A 225 -1.70 -19.65 5.97
CA THR A 225 -1.85 -21.04 5.56
C THR A 225 -1.09 -21.35 4.26
N VAL A 226 -1.24 -20.54 3.21
CA VAL A 226 -0.55 -20.78 1.94
C VAL A 226 0.96 -20.50 2.00
N LEU A 227 1.43 -19.78 3.02
CA LEU A 227 2.85 -19.63 3.32
C LEU A 227 3.42 -20.82 4.11
N GLY A 228 2.57 -21.71 4.58
CA GLY A 228 2.98 -22.95 5.27
C GLY A 228 2.82 -22.92 6.79
N PHE A 229 2.05 -22.00 7.36
CA PHE A 229 1.68 -22.05 8.77
C PHE A 229 0.45 -22.93 8.99
N GLU A 230 0.55 -23.86 9.92
CA GLU A 230 -0.59 -24.66 10.40
C GLU A 230 -1.49 -23.86 11.33
N GLU A 231 -2.77 -24.24 11.40
CA GLU A 231 -3.77 -23.58 12.24
C GLU A 231 -3.35 -23.54 13.71
N ALA A 232 -2.78 -24.60 14.23
CA ALA A 232 -2.28 -24.67 15.60
C ALA A 232 -1.22 -23.61 15.93
N ILE A 233 -0.37 -23.27 14.96
CA ILE A 233 0.67 -22.23 15.12
C ILE A 233 0.07 -20.83 15.04
N VAL A 234 -0.92 -20.64 14.17
CA VAL A 234 -1.69 -19.38 14.11
C VAL A 234 -2.44 -19.15 15.42
N ASP A 235 -3.03 -20.19 16.00
CA ASP A 235 -3.73 -20.13 17.28
C ASP A 235 -2.76 -19.85 18.45
N ALA A 236 -1.58 -20.46 18.45
CA ALA A 236 -0.52 -20.17 19.43
C ALA A 236 -0.13 -18.67 19.37
N ALA A 237 0.02 -18.11 18.19
CA ALA A 237 0.29 -16.68 18.03
C ALA A 237 -0.86 -15.79 18.50
N LEU A 238 -2.12 -16.18 18.26
CA LEU A 238 -3.30 -15.48 18.80
C LEU A 238 -3.36 -15.52 20.32
N GLN A 239 -2.98 -16.65 20.94
CA GLN A 239 -2.86 -16.79 22.39
C GLN A 239 -1.78 -15.85 22.95
N ILE A 240 -0.61 -15.76 22.33
CA ILE A 240 0.44 -14.79 22.73
C ILE A 240 -0.12 -13.37 22.72
N LEU A 241 -0.86 -12.98 21.69
CA LEU A 241 -1.47 -11.65 21.61
C LEU A 241 -2.53 -11.39 22.69
N ALA A 242 -3.23 -12.43 23.16
CA ALA A 242 -4.16 -12.34 24.29
C ALA A 242 -3.42 -12.21 25.63
N LEU A 243 -2.46 -13.10 25.87
CA LEU A 243 -1.64 -13.13 27.09
C LEU A 243 -0.82 -11.84 27.29
N ARG A 244 -0.30 -11.22 26.22
CA ARG A 244 0.35 -9.90 26.32
C ARG A 244 -0.57 -8.82 26.86
N ARG A 245 -1.86 -8.85 26.53
CA ARG A 245 -2.84 -7.90 27.07
C ARG A 245 -3.12 -8.16 28.53
N GLU A 246 -3.25 -9.42 28.88
CA GLU A 246 -3.42 -9.86 30.25
C GLU A 246 -2.22 -9.44 31.11
N ALA A 247 -0.99 -9.71 30.67
CA ALA A 247 0.23 -9.27 31.34
C ALA A 247 0.28 -7.76 31.58
N VAL A 248 -0.14 -6.95 30.57
CA VAL A 248 -0.21 -5.49 30.72
C VAL A 248 -1.30 -5.07 31.73
N GLN A 249 -2.42 -5.78 31.78
CA GLN A 249 -3.47 -5.49 32.78
C GLN A 249 -3.05 -5.85 34.19
N LEU A 250 -2.45 -7.03 34.38
CA LEU A 250 -1.88 -7.45 35.68
C LEU A 250 -0.84 -6.47 36.18
N LYS A 251 0.09 -6.05 35.31
CA LYS A 251 1.10 -5.06 35.64
C LYS A 251 0.53 -3.68 36.01
N ARG A 252 -0.57 -3.28 35.40
CA ARG A 252 -1.28 -2.03 35.77
C ARG A 252 -1.98 -2.11 37.12
N MET A 253 -2.29 -3.34 37.58
CA MET A 253 -2.90 -3.63 38.88
C MET A 253 -1.88 -4.01 39.95
N ASP A 254 -0.55 -3.82 39.67
CA ASP A 254 0.56 -4.26 40.52
C ASP A 254 0.48 -5.73 40.94
N LYS A 255 -0.08 -6.59 40.05
CA LYS A 255 -0.16 -8.04 40.24
C LYS A 255 0.99 -8.74 39.52
N ASP A 256 1.44 -9.87 40.10
CA ASP A 256 2.45 -10.72 39.46
C ASP A 256 1.95 -11.23 38.10
N CYS A 257 2.81 -11.13 37.10
CA CYS A 257 2.56 -11.58 35.74
C CYS A 257 3.55 -12.68 35.27
N SER A 258 4.35 -13.23 36.18
CA SER A 258 5.42 -14.19 35.86
C SER A 258 4.90 -15.46 35.18
N GLU A 259 3.77 -16.01 35.63
CA GLU A 259 3.14 -17.16 34.99
C GLU A 259 2.69 -16.85 33.54
N VAL A 260 2.08 -15.70 33.33
CA VAL A 260 1.64 -15.27 31.99
C VAL A 260 2.82 -15.06 31.06
N VAL A 261 3.93 -14.49 31.56
CA VAL A 261 5.17 -14.33 30.79
C VAL A 261 5.78 -15.68 30.44
N GLY A 262 5.85 -16.63 31.38
CA GLY A 262 6.34 -17.99 31.12
C GLY A 262 5.53 -18.73 30.05
N ARG A 263 4.21 -18.57 30.03
CA ARG A 263 3.35 -19.13 28.98
C ARG A 263 3.63 -18.48 27.61
N ILE A 264 3.87 -17.18 27.56
CA ILE A 264 4.25 -16.47 26.31
C ILE A 264 5.56 -17.03 25.77
N GLU A 265 6.57 -17.25 26.62
CA GLU A 265 7.87 -17.78 26.23
C GLU A 265 7.76 -19.22 25.71
N SER A 266 6.97 -20.07 26.36
CA SER A 266 6.69 -21.44 25.90
C SER A 266 6.07 -21.45 24.50
N LEU A 267 5.03 -20.65 24.27
CA LEU A 267 4.37 -20.54 22.95
C LEU A 267 5.32 -19.99 21.89
N ARG A 268 6.19 -19.05 22.22
CA ARG A 268 7.22 -18.55 21.29
C ARG A 268 8.21 -19.64 20.91
N SER A 269 8.69 -20.40 21.88
CA SER A 269 9.58 -21.54 21.62
C SER A 269 8.93 -22.55 20.69
N GLN A 270 7.64 -22.81 20.85
CA GLN A 270 6.87 -23.67 19.94
C GLN A 270 6.84 -23.12 18.52
N ILE A 271 6.56 -21.81 18.35
CA ILE A 271 6.53 -21.15 17.04
C ILE A 271 7.92 -21.18 16.38
N GLU A 272 8.99 -20.87 17.11
CA GLU A 272 10.34 -20.89 16.54
C GLU A 272 10.78 -22.32 16.16
N SER A 273 10.53 -23.32 17.00
CA SER A 273 10.79 -24.72 16.67
C SER A 273 10.01 -25.20 15.43
N TYR A 274 8.78 -24.70 15.25
CA TYR A 274 8.01 -24.98 14.03
C TYR A 274 8.68 -24.36 12.79
N LYS A 275 9.11 -23.09 12.86
CA LYS A 275 9.79 -22.40 11.75
C LYS A 275 11.13 -23.05 11.37
N GLU A 276 11.86 -23.58 12.34
CA GLU A 276 13.11 -24.30 12.10
C GLU A 276 12.90 -25.62 11.35
N ARG A 277 11.82 -26.33 11.64
CA ARG A 277 11.48 -27.62 11.02
C ARG A 277 10.75 -27.50 9.70
N ASN A 278 10.09 -26.38 9.45
CA ASN A 278 9.24 -26.17 8.28
C ASN A 278 9.77 -25.03 7.41
N SER A 279 9.74 -25.24 6.10
CA SER A 279 10.00 -24.14 5.15
C SER A 279 8.81 -23.18 5.13
N ILE A 280 9.00 -21.98 5.62
CA ILE A 280 7.98 -20.92 5.59
C ILE A 280 8.24 -20.00 4.42
N GLY A 281 7.20 -19.72 3.65
CA GLY A 281 7.28 -18.81 2.49
C GLY A 281 7.52 -17.35 2.90
N LEU A 282 8.16 -16.61 2.02
CA LEU A 282 8.43 -15.18 2.19
C LEU A 282 7.24 -14.35 1.72
N LEU A 283 6.74 -13.46 2.58
CA LEU A 283 5.66 -12.54 2.26
C LEU A 283 6.18 -11.12 2.03
N VAL A 284 5.83 -10.55 0.91
CA VAL A 284 5.99 -9.11 0.63
C VAL A 284 4.61 -8.51 0.37
N VAL A 285 4.22 -7.54 1.18
CA VAL A 285 2.96 -6.83 0.99
C VAL A 285 3.23 -5.39 0.58
N SER A 286 2.46 -4.84 -0.34
CA SER A 286 2.62 -3.46 -0.77
C SER A 286 1.34 -2.64 -0.59
N GLY A 287 1.49 -1.36 -0.31
CA GLY A 287 0.39 -0.43 -0.19
C GLY A 287 0.83 1.02 -0.33
N ALA A 288 -0.11 1.89 -0.71
CA ALA A 288 0.17 3.31 -0.89
C ALA A 288 0.07 4.11 0.41
N THR A 289 -0.83 3.72 1.30
CA THR A 289 -1.18 4.50 2.50
C THR A 289 -1.05 3.71 3.79
N MET A 290 -1.11 2.39 3.71
CA MET A 290 -1.06 1.43 4.81
C MET A 290 -1.63 1.94 6.14
N LYS A 291 -2.83 2.47 6.09
CA LYS A 291 -3.64 2.77 7.28
C LYS A 291 -4.29 1.48 7.81
N ALA A 292 -3.58 0.37 7.72
CA ALA A 292 -4.08 -0.88 8.25
C ALA A 292 -4.40 -0.70 9.73
N ARG A 293 -5.65 -0.96 10.08
CA ARG A 293 -6.03 -1.02 11.50
C ARG A 293 -5.21 -2.09 12.17
N ARG A 294 -4.64 -1.80 13.33
CA ARG A 294 -4.01 -2.78 14.20
C ARG A 294 -5.05 -3.74 14.78
N THR A 295 -5.70 -4.53 13.91
CA THR A 295 -6.57 -5.62 14.37
C THR A 295 -5.73 -6.73 15.00
N LYS A 296 -6.35 -7.57 15.83
CA LYS A 296 -5.64 -8.74 16.40
C LYS A 296 -4.99 -9.57 15.32
N ARG A 297 -5.66 -9.79 14.18
CA ARG A 297 -5.16 -10.65 13.10
C ARG A 297 -4.02 -10.02 12.29
N ILE A 298 -4.01 -8.71 12.08
CA ILE A 298 -2.87 -8.04 11.42
C ILE A 298 -1.60 -8.14 12.27
N ARG A 299 -1.73 -8.20 13.60
CA ARG A 299 -0.59 -8.43 14.49
C ARG A 299 0.03 -9.84 14.37
N LEU A 300 -0.67 -10.79 13.75
CA LEU A 300 -0.09 -12.09 13.43
C LEU A 300 1.12 -11.99 12.50
N PHE A 301 1.12 -11.01 11.59
CA PHE A 301 2.31 -10.77 10.76
C PHE A 301 3.52 -10.32 11.59
N GLU A 302 3.29 -9.58 12.68
CA GLU A 302 4.36 -9.20 13.61
C GLU A 302 4.86 -10.42 14.40
N GLU A 303 3.94 -11.25 14.90
CA GLU A 303 4.28 -12.39 15.73
C GLU A 303 4.88 -13.55 14.93
N LEU A 304 4.35 -13.84 13.74
CA LEU A 304 4.76 -14.99 12.94
C LEU A 304 5.83 -14.64 11.88
N LEU A 305 5.79 -13.45 11.30
CA LEU A 305 6.66 -13.04 10.20
C LEU A 305 7.60 -11.89 10.56
N SER A 306 7.56 -11.43 11.82
CA SER A 306 8.46 -10.40 12.39
C SER A 306 8.42 -9.05 11.67
N PHE A 307 7.28 -8.67 11.04
CA PHE A 307 7.11 -7.34 10.47
C PHE A 307 5.76 -6.72 10.80
N GLN A 308 5.72 -5.40 10.86
CA GLN A 308 4.50 -4.63 11.09
C GLN A 308 3.92 -4.11 9.79
N VAL A 309 2.60 -4.25 9.63
CA VAL A 309 1.84 -3.58 8.58
C VAL A 309 1.31 -2.26 9.15
N GLY A 310 1.69 -1.15 8.56
CA GLY A 310 1.17 0.17 8.94
C GLY A 310 2.19 1.11 9.58
N PHE A 311 3.18 1.51 8.82
CA PHE A 311 4.03 2.65 9.14
C PHE A 311 3.48 3.92 8.45
N LYS A 312 3.67 5.11 9.05
CA LYS A 312 3.42 6.37 8.31
C LYS A 312 4.53 6.51 7.27
N PRO A 313 4.24 6.45 5.96
CA PRO A 313 5.27 6.76 4.98
C PRO A 313 5.58 8.25 5.10
N GLU A 314 6.84 8.61 5.20
CA GLU A 314 7.28 9.90 4.74
C GLU A 314 7.05 9.91 3.23
N LEU A 315 6.12 10.75 2.79
CA LEU A 315 5.76 10.86 1.39
C LEU A 315 6.94 11.47 0.63
N LEU A 316 7.73 10.64 -0.01
CA LEU A 316 8.71 11.07 -1.01
C LEU A 316 7.93 11.55 -2.27
N ARG A 317 7.38 12.76 -2.19
CA ARG A 317 6.79 13.46 -3.32
C ARG A 317 7.80 14.45 -3.88
N LYS A 318 8.20 14.27 -5.13
CA LYS A 318 9.02 15.26 -5.84
C LYS A 318 8.13 16.12 -6.72
N ILE A 319 7.14 16.76 -6.08
CA ILE A 319 6.15 17.62 -6.72
C ILE A 319 6.31 19.01 -6.15
N LYS A 320 6.35 20.03 -7.02
CA LYS A 320 6.20 21.41 -6.62
C LYS A 320 4.73 21.77 -6.72
N ASP A 321 4.13 22.13 -5.60
CA ASP A 321 2.75 22.59 -5.56
C ASP A 321 2.74 24.12 -5.74
N PHE A 322 1.97 24.57 -6.72
CA PHE A 322 1.72 25.99 -6.99
C PHE A 322 0.24 26.28 -6.83
N TYR A 323 -0.09 27.49 -6.46
CA TYR A 323 -1.46 27.98 -6.54
C TYR A 323 -1.51 29.27 -7.36
N VAL A 324 -2.60 29.43 -8.10
CA VAL A 324 -2.91 30.63 -8.85
C VAL A 324 -4.27 31.10 -8.38
N GLU A 325 -4.40 32.38 -8.11
CA GLU A 325 -5.68 32.98 -7.74
C GLU A 325 -6.69 32.79 -8.86
N ALA A 326 -7.84 32.19 -8.54
CA ALA A 326 -8.89 31.92 -9.52
C ALA A 326 -9.52 33.27 -9.97
N ARG A 327 -9.47 33.53 -11.26
CA ARG A 327 -10.17 34.64 -11.89
C ARG A 327 -11.58 34.20 -12.31
N ARG A 328 -12.39 35.15 -12.82
CA ARG A 328 -13.73 34.81 -13.34
C ARG A 328 -13.68 33.88 -14.56
N ASP A 329 -12.62 33.94 -15.35
CA ASP A 329 -12.35 33.07 -16.50
C ASP A 329 -11.36 31.97 -16.12
N ILE A 330 -11.87 30.90 -15.55
CA ILE A 330 -11.06 29.72 -15.17
C ILE A 330 -10.59 28.95 -16.41
N GLU A 331 -11.43 28.87 -17.44
CA GLU A 331 -11.15 28.17 -18.70
C GLU A 331 -9.96 28.85 -19.42
N GLY A 332 -9.95 30.16 -19.50
CA GLY A 332 -8.83 30.92 -20.07
C GLY A 332 -7.54 30.80 -19.25
N GLN A 333 -7.64 30.75 -17.93
CA GLN A 333 -6.47 30.48 -17.07
C GLN A 333 -5.88 29.08 -17.32
N VAL A 334 -6.73 28.04 -17.41
CA VAL A 334 -6.29 26.67 -17.73
C VAL A 334 -5.63 26.64 -19.11
N LEU A 335 -6.23 27.26 -20.11
CA LEU A 335 -5.66 27.36 -21.45
C LEU A 335 -4.28 28.02 -21.44
N SER A 336 -4.13 29.14 -20.72
CA SER A 336 -2.85 29.83 -20.57
C SER A 336 -1.78 28.93 -19.91
N LEU A 337 -2.13 28.19 -18.87
CA LEU A 337 -1.22 27.26 -18.22
C LEU A 337 -0.80 26.11 -19.16
N VAL A 338 -1.75 25.51 -19.88
CA VAL A 338 -1.44 24.42 -20.81
C VAL A 338 -0.57 24.90 -21.98
N ARG A 339 -0.82 26.09 -22.52
CA ARG A 339 0.03 26.69 -23.54
C ARG A 339 1.45 26.99 -23.03
N SER A 340 1.57 27.48 -21.80
CA SER A 340 2.87 27.82 -21.20
C SER A 340 3.72 26.60 -20.87
N PHE A 341 3.12 25.51 -20.35
CA PHE A 341 3.84 24.33 -19.95
C PHE A 341 3.92 23.23 -21.03
N GLY A 342 3.08 23.34 -22.06
CA GLY A 342 3.04 22.42 -23.19
C GLY A 342 2.33 21.10 -22.89
N PRO A 343 2.45 20.08 -23.77
CA PRO A 343 1.73 18.81 -23.65
C PRO A 343 2.17 17.96 -22.47
N GLY A 344 1.28 17.04 -22.05
CA GLY A 344 1.52 16.13 -20.92
C GLY A 344 0.81 16.56 -19.64
N CYS A 345 -0.33 17.24 -19.76
CA CYS A 345 -1.15 17.73 -18.66
C CYS A 345 -2.23 16.72 -18.26
N LEU A 346 -2.48 16.59 -16.96
CA LEU A 346 -3.74 16.03 -16.44
C LEU A 346 -4.54 17.15 -15.78
N ILE A 347 -5.76 17.39 -16.24
CA ILE A 347 -6.65 18.41 -15.71
C ILE A 347 -7.73 17.75 -14.86
N PHE A 348 -7.84 18.18 -13.61
CA PHE A 348 -8.82 17.66 -12.66
C PHE A 348 -9.83 18.72 -12.28
N VAL A 349 -11.09 18.44 -12.59
CA VAL A 349 -12.24 19.28 -12.27
C VAL A 349 -12.84 18.82 -10.93
N PRO A 350 -13.04 19.71 -9.94
CA PRO A 350 -13.76 19.38 -8.71
C PRO A 350 -15.13 18.77 -8.97
N SER A 351 -15.53 17.76 -8.21
CA SER A 351 -16.81 17.05 -8.38
C SER A 351 -18.03 17.96 -8.27
N VAL A 352 -17.91 19.08 -7.59
CA VAL A 352 -18.99 20.07 -7.43
C VAL A 352 -19.38 20.76 -8.74
N PHE A 353 -18.51 20.79 -9.75
CA PHE A 353 -18.83 21.36 -11.07
C PHE A 353 -19.53 20.37 -12.01
N GLY A 354 -19.58 19.09 -11.64
CA GLY A 354 -20.24 18.07 -12.42
C GLY A 354 -19.46 17.58 -13.64
N LYS A 355 -20.06 16.62 -14.35
CA LYS A 355 -19.47 16.04 -15.57
C LYS A 355 -19.61 16.96 -16.77
N ASP A 356 -20.66 17.77 -16.79
CA ASP A 356 -20.94 18.69 -17.90
C ASP A 356 -19.87 19.78 -18.03
N TYR A 357 -19.30 20.20 -16.91
CA TYR A 357 -18.18 21.13 -16.93
C TYR A 357 -16.90 20.51 -17.53
N VAL A 358 -16.68 19.20 -17.35
CA VAL A 358 -15.56 18.48 -17.99
C VAL A 358 -15.70 18.55 -19.51
N LEU A 359 -16.91 18.31 -20.02
CA LEU A 359 -17.19 18.37 -21.47
C LEU A 359 -17.01 19.78 -22.00
N LYS A 360 -17.61 20.77 -21.34
CA LYS A 360 -17.49 22.19 -21.70
C LYS A 360 -16.04 22.67 -21.75
N LEU A 361 -15.24 22.31 -20.73
CA LEU A 361 -13.82 22.65 -20.68
C LEU A 361 -13.04 21.97 -21.82
N GLY A 362 -13.36 20.70 -22.13
CA GLY A 362 -12.76 19.96 -23.22
C GLY A 362 -13.04 20.62 -24.59
N GLU A 363 -14.30 20.99 -24.86
CA GLU A 363 -14.71 21.67 -26.06
C GLU A 363 -13.99 23.03 -26.19
N PHE A 364 -13.95 23.82 -25.11
CA PHE A 364 -13.25 25.09 -25.07
C PHE A 364 -11.76 24.96 -25.38
N LEU A 365 -11.07 23.98 -24.77
CA LEU A 365 -9.64 23.76 -24.99
C LEU A 365 -9.37 23.28 -26.42
N ASN A 366 -10.19 22.37 -26.97
CA ASN A 366 -10.08 21.89 -28.34
C ASN A 366 -10.30 23.03 -29.37
N ALA A 367 -11.31 23.87 -29.15
CA ALA A 367 -11.57 25.05 -29.99
C ALA A 367 -10.41 26.07 -29.99
N ASN A 368 -9.58 26.05 -28.93
CA ASN A 368 -8.41 26.90 -28.78
C ASN A 368 -7.07 26.20 -29.09
N GLY A 369 -7.11 25.05 -29.78
CA GLY A 369 -5.94 24.35 -30.32
C GLY A 369 -5.19 23.50 -29.33
N VAL A 370 -5.77 23.18 -28.14
CA VAL A 370 -5.23 22.22 -27.20
C VAL A 370 -6.02 20.91 -27.32
N ARG A 371 -5.37 19.85 -27.82
CA ARG A 371 -6.03 18.56 -28.08
C ARG A 371 -6.31 17.84 -26.78
N THR A 372 -7.59 17.67 -26.45
CA THR A 372 -8.05 17.01 -25.22
C THR A 372 -9.17 16.03 -25.50
N ASN A 373 -9.43 15.12 -24.54
CA ASN A 373 -10.60 14.28 -24.60
C ASN A 373 -11.89 15.10 -24.39
N SER A 374 -12.89 14.77 -25.18
CA SER A 374 -14.27 15.30 -25.06
C SER A 374 -15.22 14.31 -24.36
N SER A 375 -14.69 13.30 -23.68
CA SER A 375 -15.44 12.25 -23.00
C SER A 375 -15.01 12.15 -21.54
N VAL A 376 -15.96 11.87 -20.66
CA VAL A 376 -15.70 11.59 -19.23
C VAL A 376 -15.19 10.17 -19.02
N LYS A 377 -15.40 9.28 -20.00
CA LYS A 377 -14.95 7.89 -19.95
C LYS A 377 -13.46 7.83 -20.30
N ILE A 378 -12.70 7.24 -19.40
CA ILE A 378 -11.26 6.98 -19.58
C ILE A 378 -11.10 5.47 -19.81
N ASP A 379 -10.73 5.12 -21.02
CA ASP A 379 -10.45 3.74 -21.45
C ASP A 379 -9.00 3.58 -21.94
N SER A 380 -8.65 2.37 -22.37
CA SER A 380 -7.30 2.05 -22.84
C SER A 380 -6.95 2.79 -24.14
N GLU A 381 -7.91 2.93 -25.05
CA GLU A 381 -7.70 3.62 -26.34
C GLU A 381 -7.34 5.09 -26.12
N LEU A 382 -8.09 5.78 -25.25
CA LEU A 382 -7.80 7.16 -24.87
C LEU A 382 -6.39 7.33 -24.25
N LEU A 383 -5.99 6.37 -23.41
CA LEU A 383 -4.66 6.39 -22.78
C LEU A 383 -3.56 6.15 -23.80
N ASP A 384 -3.75 5.29 -24.78
CA ASP A 384 -2.78 5.04 -25.85
C ASP A 384 -2.63 6.26 -26.76
N LYS A 385 -3.72 6.96 -27.10
CA LYS A 385 -3.70 8.23 -27.83
C LYS A 385 -2.99 9.34 -27.05
N PHE A 386 -3.18 9.40 -25.73
CA PHE A 386 -2.43 10.33 -24.90
C PHE A 386 -0.93 9.97 -24.84
N LYS A 387 -0.60 8.68 -24.74
CA LYS A 387 0.77 8.19 -24.75
C LYS A 387 1.49 8.48 -26.05
N SER A 388 0.84 8.28 -27.20
CA SER A 388 1.40 8.57 -28.52
C SER A 388 1.57 10.07 -28.81
N GLY A 389 0.94 10.94 -28.01
CA GLY A 389 1.00 12.39 -28.19
C GLY A 389 -0.11 12.97 -29.06
N GLU A 390 -1.13 12.18 -29.40
CA GLU A 390 -2.31 12.66 -30.10
C GLU A 390 -3.13 13.65 -29.24
N TYR A 391 -3.16 13.46 -27.92
CA TYR A 391 -3.72 14.41 -26.96
C TYR A 391 -2.63 15.14 -26.18
N ASP A 392 -2.80 16.44 -25.97
CA ASP A 392 -1.91 17.29 -25.19
C ASP A 392 -2.26 17.25 -23.69
N ALA A 393 -3.54 17.09 -23.38
CA ALA A 393 -4.04 17.00 -22.04
C ALA A 393 -5.19 15.98 -21.92
N LEU A 394 -5.41 15.42 -20.72
CA LEU A 394 -6.60 14.67 -20.38
C LEU A 394 -7.35 15.35 -19.25
N ILE A 395 -8.68 15.40 -19.35
CA ILE A 395 -9.57 16.04 -18.38
C ILE A 395 -10.39 14.97 -17.66
N GLY A 396 -10.51 15.09 -16.35
CA GLY A 396 -11.34 14.21 -15.54
C GLY A 396 -11.80 14.83 -14.24
N VAL A 397 -12.73 14.16 -13.55
CA VAL A 397 -13.25 14.63 -12.27
C VAL A 397 -12.28 14.29 -11.14
N ALA A 398 -12.02 15.25 -10.26
CA ALA A 398 -11.17 15.13 -9.09
C ALA A 398 -11.87 14.34 -7.97
N THR A 399 -11.96 13.04 -8.12
CA THR A 399 -12.46 12.14 -7.06
C THR A 399 -11.46 11.04 -6.75
N PHE A 400 -11.49 10.54 -5.53
CA PHE A 400 -10.64 9.42 -5.11
C PHE A 400 -10.81 8.16 -5.99
N ARG A 401 -11.96 7.98 -6.64
CA ARG A 401 -12.27 6.84 -7.53
C ARG A 401 -12.07 7.15 -9.01
N SER A 402 -11.62 8.34 -9.36
CA SER A 402 -11.42 8.72 -10.76
C SER A 402 -10.44 7.77 -11.45
N PRO A 403 -10.78 7.21 -12.63
CA PRO A 403 -9.86 6.41 -13.43
C PRO A 403 -8.57 7.18 -13.76
N LEU A 404 -8.70 8.49 -14.05
CA LEU A 404 -7.56 9.37 -14.32
C LEU A 404 -6.62 9.48 -13.09
N ALA A 405 -7.18 9.48 -11.87
CA ALA A 405 -6.40 9.52 -10.64
C ALA A 405 -5.82 8.15 -10.24
N ARG A 406 -6.41 7.01 -10.66
CA ARG A 406 -6.00 5.66 -10.25
C ARG A 406 -5.41 4.79 -11.34
N GLY A 407 -5.84 4.93 -12.58
CA GLY A 407 -5.56 4.00 -13.66
C GLY A 407 -4.35 4.35 -14.53
N ILE A 408 -3.76 5.53 -14.39
CA ILE A 408 -2.70 6.00 -15.28
C ILE A 408 -1.32 5.77 -14.68
N ASP A 409 -0.46 5.07 -15.41
CA ASP A 409 0.97 4.92 -15.11
C ASP A 409 1.78 5.25 -16.38
N LEU A 410 1.88 6.54 -16.68
CA LEU A 410 2.58 7.09 -17.84
C LEU A 410 3.64 8.11 -17.40
N PRO A 411 4.75 7.66 -16.77
CA PRO A 411 5.77 8.56 -16.21
C PRO A 411 6.48 9.41 -17.28
N GLU A 412 6.56 8.91 -18.51
CA GLU A 412 7.22 9.60 -19.62
C GLU A 412 6.34 10.69 -20.24
N ARG A 413 5.02 10.61 -20.03
CA ARG A 413 4.06 11.51 -20.65
C ARG A 413 3.49 12.54 -19.70
N VAL A 414 3.13 12.15 -18.46
CA VAL A 414 2.54 13.07 -17.48
C VAL A 414 3.60 13.94 -16.83
N ARG A 415 3.60 15.22 -17.14
CA ARG A 415 4.56 16.22 -16.66
C ARG A 415 4.03 17.05 -15.50
N TYR A 416 2.76 17.42 -15.54
CA TYR A 416 2.12 18.27 -14.54
C TYR A 416 0.62 17.98 -14.44
N VAL A 417 0.04 18.48 -13.35
CA VAL A 417 -1.38 18.34 -13.04
C VAL A 417 -1.96 19.72 -12.77
N VAL A 418 -3.09 20.03 -13.37
CA VAL A 418 -3.85 21.26 -13.14
C VAL A 418 -5.16 20.91 -12.45
N PHE A 419 -5.45 21.55 -11.34
CA PHE A 419 -6.76 21.49 -10.69
C PHE A 419 -7.50 22.79 -10.99
N THR A 420 -8.69 22.71 -11.58
CA THR A 420 -9.55 23.90 -11.85
C THR A 420 -10.16 24.47 -10.57
N GLY A 421 -9.86 23.90 -9.44
CA GLY A 421 -10.23 24.31 -8.10
C GLY A 421 -9.86 23.22 -7.10
N VAL A 422 -9.88 23.54 -5.82
CA VAL A 422 -9.56 22.57 -4.75
C VAL A 422 -10.51 21.37 -4.83
N PRO A 423 -10.00 20.13 -4.92
CA PRO A 423 -10.84 18.94 -4.85
C PRO A 423 -11.69 18.95 -3.58
N ARG A 424 -12.99 18.77 -3.74
CA ARG A 424 -13.96 18.87 -2.65
C ARG A 424 -14.86 17.65 -2.63
N MET A 425 -15.34 17.30 -1.41
CA MET A 425 -16.38 16.31 -1.22
C MET A 425 -17.60 16.97 -0.57
N GLU A 426 -18.80 16.49 -0.93
CA GLU A 426 -20.06 16.90 -0.35
C GLU A 426 -20.48 15.86 0.67
N ILE A 427 -20.78 16.30 1.89
CA ILE A 427 -21.28 15.47 2.98
C ILE A 427 -22.66 15.99 3.33
N LYS A 428 -23.69 15.16 3.19
CA LYS A 428 -25.06 15.56 3.58
C LYS A 428 -25.04 15.98 5.04
N LEU A 429 -25.52 17.17 5.32
CA LEU A 429 -25.68 17.71 6.67
C LEU A 429 -26.98 17.16 7.25
N SER A 430 -26.96 15.92 7.71
CA SER A 430 -28.11 15.20 8.19
C SER A 430 -27.79 14.48 9.49
N TRP A 431 -28.73 14.50 10.43
CA TRP A 431 -28.64 13.72 11.67
C TRP A 431 -29.11 12.27 11.49
N ASP A 432 -29.74 11.91 10.36
CA ASP A 432 -30.25 10.57 10.06
C ASP A 432 -29.26 9.69 9.25
N GLU A 433 -28.01 10.10 9.12
CA GLU A 433 -26.98 9.34 8.43
C GLU A 433 -26.60 8.06 9.22
N TYR A 434 -26.56 6.94 8.54
CA TYR A 434 -26.20 5.64 9.13
C TYR A 434 -24.73 5.26 8.88
N ASN A 435 -24.10 5.87 7.88
CA ASN A 435 -22.74 5.53 7.52
C ASN A 435 -21.72 6.17 8.48
N PRO A 436 -21.04 5.40 9.34
CA PRO A 436 -20.13 5.95 10.33
C PRO A 436 -18.94 6.72 9.71
N ILE A 437 -18.58 6.46 8.45
CA ILE A 437 -17.52 7.22 7.75
C ILE A 437 -18.00 8.63 7.46
N LYS A 438 -19.25 8.79 7.02
CA LYS A 438 -19.83 10.10 6.75
C LYS A 438 -20.07 10.88 8.04
N ILE A 439 -20.58 10.21 9.08
CA ILE A 439 -20.74 10.78 10.43
C ILE A 439 -19.38 11.27 10.96
N LEU A 440 -18.33 10.47 10.83
CA LEU A 440 -16.96 10.86 11.21
C LEU A 440 -16.46 12.09 10.45
N ALA A 441 -16.72 12.13 9.14
CA ALA A 441 -16.31 13.27 8.32
C ALA A 441 -17.06 14.53 8.74
N LEU A 442 -18.37 14.42 8.98
CA LEU A 442 -19.20 15.54 9.45
C LEU A 442 -18.71 16.06 10.81
N LEU A 443 -18.62 15.19 11.82
CA LEU A 443 -18.16 15.56 13.17
C LEU A 443 -16.78 16.20 13.19
N LYS A 444 -15.83 15.71 12.39
CA LYS A 444 -14.49 16.29 12.32
C LYS A 444 -14.50 17.73 11.83
N ASN A 445 -15.33 18.03 10.84
CA ASN A 445 -15.37 19.35 10.22
C ASN A 445 -16.14 20.37 11.05
N ILE A 446 -17.23 19.95 11.76
CA ILE A 446 -17.99 20.87 12.61
C ILE A 446 -17.41 21.02 14.02
N ARG A 447 -16.52 20.11 14.47
CA ARG A 447 -15.99 20.09 15.85
C ARG A 447 -15.43 21.43 16.31
N GLY A 448 -14.73 22.16 15.44
CA GLY A 448 -14.15 23.46 15.74
C GLY A 448 -15.20 24.55 16.08
N LEU A 449 -16.42 24.38 15.56
CA LEU A 449 -17.54 25.32 15.71
C LEU A 449 -18.40 25.02 16.95
N LEU A 450 -18.18 23.88 17.61
CA LEU A 450 -18.94 23.45 18.79
C LEU A 450 -18.43 24.14 20.06
N GLU A 451 -19.31 24.26 21.06
CA GLU A 451 -18.96 24.73 22.40
C GLU A 451 -18.07 23.72 23.14
N LYS A 452 -17.32 24.16 24.16
CA LYS A 452 -16.29 23.35 24.81
C LYS A 452 -16.77 21.95 25.23
N GLY A 453 -17.88 21.84 25.96
CA GLY A 453 -18.42 20.54 26.40
C GLY A 453 -18.87 19.65 25.24
N GLN A 454 -19.50 20.23 24.22
CA GLN A 454 -19.89 19.51 23.01
C GLN A 454 -18.67 19.06 22.19
N ARG A 455 -17.59 19.86 22.17
CA ARG A 455 -16.33 19.54 21.47
C ARG A 455 -15.65 18.31 22.06
N ASP A 456 -15.65 18.19 23.40
CA ASP A 456 -15.08 17.03 24.08
C ASP A 456 -15.92 15.78 23.82
N ARG A 457 -17.25 15.89 23.87
CA ARG A 457 -18.16 14.79 23.53
C ARG A 457 -18.02 14.37 22.07
N ALA A 458 -17.94 15.31 21.12
CA ALA A 458 -17.67 15.03 19.71
C ALA A 458 -16.34 14.29 19.52
N SER A 459 -15.30 14.66 20.27
CA SER A 459 -14.00 14.00 20.22
C SER A 459 -14.05 12.55 20.70
N GLN A 460 -14.83 12.27 21.73
CA GLN A 460 -15.07 10.92 22.23
C GLN A 460 -15.84 10.06 21.21
N ILE A 461 -16.93 10.60 20.63
CA ILE A 461 -17.69 9.92 19.57
C ILE A 461 -16.82 9.65 18.33
N ILE A 462 -16.01 10.62 17.89
CA ILE A 462 -15.04 10.46 16.80
C ILE A 462 -14.07 9.31 17.11
N HIS A 463 -13.56 9.23 18.34
CA HIS A 463 -12.67 8.16 18.77
C HIS A 463 -13.37 6.79 18.69
N ASN A 464 -14.58 6.66 19.21
CA ASN A 464 -15.34 5.42 19.21
C ASN A 464 -15.72 4.98 17.79
N LEU A 465 -16.22 5.88 16.95
CA LEU A 465 -16.57 5.59 15.55
C LEU A 465 -15.34 5.18 14.72
N ARG A 466 -14.15 5.73 15.00
CA ARG A 466 -12.89 5.28 14.36
C ARG A 466 -12.57 3.82 14.65
N ARG A 467 -12.97 3.28 15.78
CA ARG A 467 -12.71 1.88 16.16
C ARG A 467 -13.55 0.89 15.36
N ILE A 468 -14.73 1.28 14.92
CA ILE A 468 -15.64 0.43 14.13
C ILE A 468 -15.53 0.66 12.61
N THR A 469 -14.88 1.73 12.15
CA THR A 469 -14.70 2.03 10.71
C THR A 469 -13.37 1.48 10.15
N PRO A 470 -13.33 0.91 8.93
CA PRO A 470 -14.44 0.63 8.00
C PRO A 470 -15.34 -0.50 8.49
N ILE A 471 -16.61 -0.38 8.22
CA ILE A 471 -17.63 -1.39 8.50
C ILE A 471 -18.00 -2.11 7.21
N SER A 472 -18.37 -3.39 7.29
CA SER A 472 -18.84 -4.14 6.13
C SER A 472 -20.20 -3.61 5.65
N ARG A 473 -20.46 -3.72 4.34
CA ARG A 473 -21.75 -3.30 3.78
C ARG A 473 -22.91 -4.08 4.40
N HIS A 474 -22.72 -5.38 4.59
CA HIS A 474 -23.69 -6.27 5.23
C HIS A 474 -24.01 -5.85 6.67
N THR A 475 -22.99 -5.63 7.51
CA THR A 475 -23.20 -5.14 8.89
C THR A 475 -23.93 -3.79 8.92
N LEU A 476 -23.60 -2.89 7.97
CA LEU A 476 -24.26 -1.59 7.89
C LEU A 476 -25.74 -1.72 7.51
N GLU A 477 -26.09 -2.62 6.60
CA GLU A 477 -27.47 -2.91 6.19
C GLU A 477 -28.27 -3.51 7.35
N ILE A 478 -27.71 -4.47 8.09
CA ILE A 478 -28.33 -5.05 9.30
C ILE A 478 -28.59 -3.97 10.36
N VAL A 479 -27.58 -3.16 10.65
CA VAL A 479 -27.70 -2.09 11.65
C VAL A 479 -28.75 -1.05 11.24
N ARG A 480 -28.77 -0.67 9.95
CA ARG A 480 -29.76 0.25 9.40
C ARG A 480 -31.17 -0.30 9.55
N ALA A 481 -31.41 -1.53 9.07
CA ALA A 481 -32.70 -2.19 9.18
C ALA A 481 -33.18 -2.29 10.66
N SER A 482 -32.26 -2.61 11.58
CA SER A 482 -32.56 -2.70 13.00
C SER A 482 -32.87 -1.34 13.64
N ILE A 483 -32.25 -0.24 13.18
CA ILE A 483 -32.58 1.10 13.67
C ILE A 483 -33.98 1.51 13.15
N GLU A 484 -34.27 1.23 11.88
CA GLU A 484 -35.57 1.54 11.23
C GLU A 484 -36.72 0.72 11.83
N SER A 485 -36.50 -0.58 12.06
CA SER A 485 -37.54 -1.49 12.63
C SER A 485 -37.55 -1.55 14.15
N ARG A 486 -36.66 -0.85 14.84
CA ARG A 486 -36.51 -0.86 16.32
C ARG A 486 -36.25 -2.25 16.90
N THR A 487 -35.70 -3.16 16.13
CA THR A 487 -35.35 -4.52 16.59
C THR A 487 -34.08 -4.54 17.41
N LYS A 488 -33.95 -5.49 18.34
CA LYS A 488 -32.71 -5.69 19.11
C LYS A 488 -31.70 -6.49 18.27
N LEU A 489 -30.44 -6.14 18.40
CA LEU A 489 -29.33 -6.91 17.86
C LEU A 489 -28.49 -7.46 19.01
N ASN A 490 -27.58 -8.40 18.71
CA ASN A 490 -26.68 -8.98 19.70
C ASN A 490 -25.23 -8.79 19.26
N GLY A 491 -24.30 -8.81 20.24
CA GLY A 491 -22.88 -8.84 19.97
C GLY A 491 -22.32 -7.58 19.29
N TYR A 492 -21.54 -7.78 18.23
CA TYR A 492 -20.85 -6.68 17.55
C TYR A 492 -21.80 -5.73 16.81
N GLU A 493 -22.83 -6.25 16.19
CA GLU A 493 -23.84 -5.45 15.48
C GLU A 493 -24.59 -4.51 16.41
N ASP A 494 -24.93 -4.97 17.63
CA ASP A 494 -25.58 -4.13 18.65
C ASP A 494 -24.64 -3.03 19.16
N TYR A 495 -23.36 -3.35 19.37
CA TYR A 495 -22.35 -2.36 19.73
C TYR A 495 -22.19 -1.30 18.62
N VAL A 496 -22.18 -1.70 17.36
CA VAL A 496 -22.12 -0.76 16.23
C VAL A 496 -23.37 0.10 16.17
N LYS A 497 -24.56 -0.50 16.38
CA LYS A 497 -25.84 0.19 16.44
C LYS A 497 -25.84 1.26 17.53
N SER A 498 -25.41 0.93 18.74
CA SER A 498 -25.37 1.87 19.86
C SER A 498 -24.50 3.09 19.57
N LEU A 499 -23.32 2.89 18.96
CA LEU A 499 -22.42 3.98 18.57
C LEU A 499 -23.00 4.87 17.46
N ILE A 500 -23.70 4.29 16.49
CA ILE A 500 -24.32 5.06 15.41
C ILE A 500 -25.50 5.87 15.97
N VAL A 501 -26.33 5.29 16.83
CA VAL A 501 -27.43 5.98 17.49
C VAL A 501 -26.93 7.13 18.36
N GLU A 502 -25.93 6.88 19.23
CA GLU A 502 -25.26 7.91 20.03
C GLU A 502 -24.77 9.09 19.18
N ALA A 503 -24.12 8.79 18.06
CA ALA A 503 -23.60 9.82 17.18
C ALA A 503 -24.69 10.62 16.46
N ARG A 504 -25.79 9.98 16.10
CA ARG A 504 -26.96 10.62 15.49
C ARG A 504 -27.67 11.54 16.48
N ASP A 505 -27.91 11.06 17.71
CA ASP A 505 -28.54 11.85 18.76
C ASP A 505 -27.67 13.08 19.11
N PHE A 506 -26.38 12.89 19.17
CA PHE A 506 -25.46 14.01 19.35
C PHE A 506 -25.54 15.01 18.19
N LEU A 507 -25.51 14.56 16.93
CA LEU A 507 -25.61 15.43 15.75
C LEU A 507 -26.93 16.22 15.73
N LYS A 508 -28.03 15.60 16.13
CA LYS A 508 -29.34 16.26 16.21
C LYS A 508 -29.32 17.48 17.14
N GLY A 509 -28.62 17.39 18.27
CA GLY A 509 -28.42 18.51 19.18
C GLY A 509 -27.29 19.48 18.82
N ALA A 510 -26.30 19.01 18.07
CA ALA A 510 -25.11 19.79 17.73
C ALA A 510 -25.28 20.66 16.46
N ILE A 511 -26.15 20.29 15.53
CA ILE A 511 -26.41 21.07 14.31
C ILE A 511 -27.45 22.18 14.65
N THR A 512 -26.97 23.24 15.26
CA THR A 512 -27.75 24.41 15.66
C THR A 512 -27.63 25.53 14.63
N PRO A 513 -28.54 26.52 14.59
CA PRO A 513 -28.38 27.71 13.74
C PRO A 513 -27.01 28.38 13.91
N LYS A 514 -26.50 28.47 15.14
CA LYS A 514 -25.15 29.01 15.44
C LYS A 514 -24.02 28.25 14.74
N VAL A 515 -24.12 26.93 14.66
CA VAL A 515 -23.14 26.10 13.93
C VAL A 515 -23.28 26.31 12.42
N ILE A 516 -24.48 26.43 11.91
CA ILE A 516 -24.76 26.72 10.51
C ILE A 516 -24.18 28.09 10.12
N ASP A 517 -24.40 29.11 10.93
CA ASP A 517 -23.81 30.44 10.74
C ASP A 517 -22.28 30.40 10.79
N GLY A 518 -21.72 29.64 11.74
CA GLY A 518 -20.29 29.42 11.83
C GLY A 518 -19.69 28.74 10.59
N ILE A 519 -20.39 27.78 9.98
CA ILE A 519 -20.00 27.15 8.71
C ILE A 519 -20.02 28.20 7.58
N THR A 520 -21.06 29.03 7.52
CA THR A 520 -21.21 30.05 6.49
C THR A 520 -20.12 31.12 6.56
N GLN A 521 -19.63 31.43 7.75
CA GLN A 521 -18.52 32.37 7.97
C GLN A 521 -17.14 31.72 7.81
N SER A 522 -17.06 30.39 7.70
CA SER A 522 -15.79 29.68 7.57
C SER A 522 -15.18 29.86 6.18
N LYS A 523 -13.86 30.02 6.14
CA LYS A 523 -13.07 30.02 4.87
C LYS A 523 -12.72 28.60 4.40
N GLU A 524 -12.81 27.60 5.27
CA GLU A 524 -12.35 26.23 4.99
C GLU A 524 -13.47 25.30 4.53
N ILE A 525 -14.68 25.54 5.00
CA ILE A 525 -15.88 24.75 4.72
C ILE A 525 -17.02 25.66 4.27
N SER A 526 -17.93 25.13 3.46
CA SER A 526 -19.07 25.90 2.97
C SER A 526 -20.34 25.05 2.95
N LEU A 527 -21.50 25.70 2.89
CA LEU A 527 -22.80 25.05 2.72
C LEU A 527 -23.25 25.11 1.26
N LYS A 528 -23.83 24.00 0.80
CA LYS A 528 -24.51 23.92 -0.50
C LYS A 528 -25.93 23.38 -0.24
N ARG A 529 -26.92 24.04 -0.83
CA ARG A 529 -28.31 23.54 -0.82
C ARG A 529 -28.61 22.92 -2.18
N THR A 530 -29.06 21.67 -2.18
CA THR A 530 -29.45 20.95 -3.41
C THR A 530 -30.72 20.14 -3.09
N ASN A 531 -31.77 20.30 -3.90
CA ASN A 531 -33.06 19.61 -3.73
C ASN A 531 -33.67 19.75 -2.32
N GLY A 532 -33.55 20.94 -1.69
CA GLY A 532 -34.04 21.18 -0.33
C GLY A 532 -33.15 20.66 0.80
N GLU A 533 -32.12 19.90 0.49
CA GLU A 533 -31.16 19.34 1.45
C GLU A 533 -29.91 20.19 1.57
N LEU A 534 -29.31 20.21 2.77
CA LEU A 534 -28.05 20.90 3.04
C LEU A 534 -26.87 19.93 2.98
N TYR A 535 -25.82 20.37 2.30
CA TYR A 535 -24.56 19.66 2.21
C TYR A 535 -23.41 20.51 2.75
N LEU A 536 -22.57 19.90 3.56
CA LEU A 536 -21.28 20.45 3.96
C LEU A 536 -20.26 20.15 2.85
N VAL A 537 -19.69 21.18 2.28
CA VAL A 537 -18.64 21.07 1.25
C VAL A 537 -17.28 21.28 1.92
N VAL A 538 -16.44 20.24 1.86
CA VAL A 538 -15.12 20.23 2.49
C VAL A 538 -14.04 19.83 1.50
N ALA A 539 -12.79 20.24 1.75
CA ALA A 539 -11.66 19.81 0.93
C ALA A 539 -11.47 18.29 0.97
N ASP A 540 -11.10 17.68 -0.17
CA ASP A 540 -10.72 16.26 -0.30
C ASP A 540 -9.21 16.12 -0.50
N PRO A 541 -8.41 16.07 0.59
CA PRO A 541 -6.97 15.94 0.49
C PRO A 541 -6.53 14.60 -0.10
N LEU A 542 -7.37 13.56 0.00
CA LEU A 542 -7.03 12.25 -0.56
C LEU A 542 -7.11 12.27 -2.09
N ALA A 543 -8.16 12.88 -2.64
CA ALA A 543 -8.28 13.08 -4.08
C ALA A 543 -7.12 13.93 -4.62
N TYR A 544 -6.75 15.01 -3.90
CA TYR A 544 -5.62 15.86 -4.28
C TYR A 544 -4.30 15.09 -4.30
N VAL A 545 -3.93 14.42 -3.22
CA VAL A 545 -2.66 13.68 -3.11
C VAL A 545 -2.57 12.56 -4.15
N GLN A 546 -3.68 11.90 -4.43
CA GLN A 546 -3.70 10.81 -5.39
C GLN A 546 -3.58 11.29 -6.84
N ALA A 547 -4.29 12.35 -7.19
CA ALA A 547 -4.26 12.92 -8.52
C ALA A 547 -2.92 13.62 -8.82
N SER A 548 -2.44 14.48 -7.92
CA SER A 548 -1.14 15.15 -8.09
C SER A 548 0.04 14.17 -8.12
N GLY A 549 -0.06 13.04 -7.42
CA GLY A 549 0.93 11.96 -7.47
C GLY A 549 1.13 11.34 -8.86
N ARG A 550 0.30 11.68 -9.86
CA ARG A 550 0.50 11.24 -11.25
C ARG A 550 1.64 11.97 -11.96
N ALA A 551 1.95 13.21 -11.58
CA ALA A 551 3.04 13.97 -12.14
C ALA A 551 4.43 13.57 -11.61
N SER A 552 4.51 12.88 -10.46
CA SER A 552 5.79 12.38 -9.91
C SER A 552 5.80 10.87 -9.92
N ARG A 553 6.53 10.28 -10.86
CA ARG A 553 6.61 8.85 -11.09
C ARG A 553 8.05 8.40 -11.27
N MET A 554 8.29 7.16 -10.90
CA MET A 554 9.55 6.50 -11.21
C MET A 554 9.55 5.95 -12.63
N PHE A 555 10.66 6.15 -13.31
CA PHE A 555 10.95 5.56 -14.62
C PHE A 555 12.45 5.19 -14.70
N ALA A 556 12.89 4.65 -15.81
CA ALA A 556 14.28 4.16 -15.99
C ALA A 556 15.38 5.19 -15.64
N GLY A 557 15.10 6.49 -15.81
CA GLY A 557 16.01 7.59 -15.49
C GLY A 557 15.93 8.15 -14.06
N GLY A 558 15.05 7.62 -13.20
CA GLY A 558 14.87 8.12 -11.82
C GLY A 558 13.42 8.48 -11.47
N ILE A 559 13.22 9.57 -10.71
CA ILE A 559 11.89 10.09 -10.36
C ILE A 559 11.62 11.34 -11.19
N THR A 560 10.49 11.36 -11.92
CA THR A 560 10.06 12.57 -12.62
C THR A 560 9.79 13.69 -11.62
N ARG A 561 10.17 14.92 -11.97
CA ARG A 561 9.77 16.13 -11.23
C ARG A 561 8.43 16.59 -11.82
N GLY A 562 7.39 16.56 -10.99
CA GLY A 562 6.07 17.05 -11.37
C GLY A 562 5.76 18.42 -10.80
N ALA A 563 4.80 19.08 -11.40
CA ALA A 563 4.19 20.32 -10.91
C ALA A 563 2.67 20.19 -10.87
#